data_ac9ac49b8faf2b39681d4c03005b8659
#
_entry.id   ac9ac49b8faf2b39681d4c03005b8659
#
_cell.length_a   1.000
_cell.length_b   1.000
_cell.length_c   1.000
_cell.angle_alpha   90.00
_cell.angle_beta   90.00
_cell.angle_gamma   90.00
#
_symmetry.space_group_name_H-M   'P 1'
#
loop_
_entity.id
_entity.type
_entity.pdbx_description
1 polymer ?
#
loop_
_entity_poly.entity_id
_entity_poly.type
_entity_poly.pdbx_seq_one_letter_code
_entity_poly.pdbx_strand_id
1 'polypeptide(L)' 'MQTNMKLSPQAQLVLRHLQSVGSITNVEANAVHKVRSVSRRITEIQDAGVKIAKVRRRDHTGQVYVRYSLTK' A
#
# COMPACT_ATOMS: atom_id res chain seq x y z
N MET A 1 13.21 13.90 13.05
CA MET A 1 12.94 13.34 13.14
C MET A 1 12.65 12.39 12.91
N GLN A 2 12.64 11.86 12.95
CA GLN A 2 12.38 11.03 12.71
C GLN A 2 11.57 10.43 13.01
N THR A 3 11.39 10.24 12.67
CA THR A 3 10.35 9.77 13.02
C THR A 3 10.26 8.51 13.37
N ASN A 4 9.80 8.06 13.97
CA ASN A 4 9.63 6.93 14.51
C ASN A 4 8.71 6.08 13.92
N MET A 5 8.78 5.90 12.64
CA MET A 5 7.93 5.05 12.01
C MET A 5 8.37 3.66 12.25
N LYS A 6 7.74 2.95 13.13
CA LYS A 6 8.06 1.60 13.36
C LYS A 6 7.19 0.75 12.48
N LEU A 7 7.46 0.76 11.22
CA LEU A 7 6.70 -0.06 10.26
C LEU A 7 7.22 -1.50 10.28
N SER A 8 6.30 -2.45 10.16
CA SER A 8 6.69 -3.85 10.00
C SER A 8 7.46 -4.01 8.69
N PRO A 9 8.24 -5.07 8.52
CA PRO A 9 8.96 -5.28 7.27
C PRO A 9 8.07 -5.27 6.04
N GLN A 10 6.87 -5.83 6.15
CA GLN A 10 5.93 -5.82 5.02
C GLN A 10 5.43 -4.40 4.73
N ALA A 11 5.16 -3.62 5.76
CA ALA A 11 4.74 -2.23 5.57
C ALA A 11 5.86 -1.42 4.91
N GLN A 12 7.09 -1.67 5.26
CA GLN A 12 8.23 -1.01 4.63
C GLN A 12 8.33 -1.34 3.15
N LEU A 13 8.09 -2.59 2.78
CA LEU A 13 8.08 -3.00 1.38
C LEU A 13 6.98 -2.28 0.60
N VAL A 14 5.80 -2.20 1.17
CA VAL A 14 4.68 -1.52 0.54
C VAL A 14 4.97 -0.04 0.38
N LEU A 15 5.50 0.59 1.42
CA LEU A 15 5.83 2.02 1.35
C LEU A 15 6.89 2.29 0.30
N ARG A 16 7.92 1.45 0.26
CA ARG A 16 8.98 1.61 -0.74
C ARG A 16 8.44 1.48 -2.16
N HIS A 17 7.53 0.53 -2.38
CA HIS A 17 6.88 0.37 -3.68
C HIS A 17 6.08 1.62 -4.04
N LEU A 18 5.33 2.16 -3.08
CA LEU A 18 4.57 3.38 -3.28
C LEU A 18 5.48 4.56 -3.64
N GLN A 19 6.62 4.66 -2.99
CA GLN A 19 7.56 5.75 -3.25
C GLN A 19 8.23 5.61 -4.62
N SER A 20 8.49 4.39 -5.05
CA SER A 20 9.14 4.14 -6.34
C SER A 20 8.19 4.25 -7.52
N VAL A 21 7.02 3.66 -7.39
CA VAL A 21 6.07 3.53 -8.48
C VAL A 21 4.94 4.54 -8.40
N GLY A 22 4.59 4.96 -7.20
CA GLY A 22 3.53 5.92 -6.97
C GLY A 22 2.22 5.29 -6.56
N SER A 23 2.03 4.02 -6.82
CA SER A 23 0.82 3.31 -6.43
C SER A 23 1.08 1.82 -6.29
N ILE A 24 0.18 1.13 -5.62
CA ILE A 24 0.25 -0.32 -5.47
C ILE A 24 -1.18 -0.84 -5.38
N THR A 25 -1.44 -1.99 -5.98
CA THR A 25 -2.72 -2.65 -5.80
C THR A 25 -2.55 -3.79 -4.81
N ASN A 26 -3.66 -4.24 -4.22
CA ASN A 26 -3.61 -5.40 -3.33
C ASN A 26 -3.11 -6.64 -4.08
N VAL A 27 -3.41 -6.72 -5.37
CA VAL A 27 -2.94 -7.83 -6.20
C VAL A 27 -1.42 -7.77 -6.38
N GLU A 28 -0.89 -6.59 -6.66
CA GLU A 28 0.56 -6.38 -6.80
C GLU A 28 1.29 -6.68 -5.51
N ALA A 29 0.75 -6.20 -4.40
CA ALA A 29 1.39 -6.41 -3.10
C ALA A 29 1.51 -7.91 -2.80
N ASN A 30 0.48 -8.65 -3.12
CA ASN A 30 0.50 -10.10 -2.90
C ASN A 30 1.47 -10.78 -3.87
N ALA A 31 1.41 -10.43 -5.15
CA ALA A 31 2.22 -11.09 -6.18
C ALA A 31 3.70 -10.76 -6.09
N VAL A 32 4.04 -9.50 -5.84
CA VAL A 32 5.42 -9.05 -5.87
C VAL A 32 6.10 -9.20 -4.50
N HIS A 33 5.40 -8.80 -3.46
CA HIS A 33 5.98 -8.76 -2.12
C HIS A 33 5.38 -9.81 -1.17
N LYS A 34 4.44 -10.60 -1.65
CA LYS A 34 3.78 -11.64 -0.86
C LYS A 34 3.15 -11.09 0.42
N VAL A 35 2.64 -9.89 0.34
CA VAL A 35 1.96 -9.26 1.45
C VAL A 35 0.51 -9.69 1.45
N ARG A 36 0.07 -10.34 2.51
CA ARG A 36 -1.29 -10.86 2.56
C ARG A 36 -2.33 -9.86 2.97
N SER A 37 -2.05 -9.05 3.93
CA SER A 37 -3.03 -8.11 4.44
C SER A 37 -2.60 -6.71 4.09
N VAL A 38 -2.65 -6.38 2.81
CA VAL A 38 -2.15 -5.09 2.35
C VAL A 38 -2.90 -3.93 2.99
N SER A 39 -4.22 -4.07 3.23
CA SER A 39 -4.98 -2.99 3.85
C SER A 39 -4.47 -2.70 5.27
N ARG A 40 -4.06 -3.74 5.99
CA ARG A 40 -3.47 -3.56 7.30
C ARG A 40 -2.12 -2.85 7.21
N ARG A 41 -1.30 -3.19 6.22
CA ARG A 41 -0.01 -2.52 6.01
C ARG A 41 -0.23 -1.06 5.63
N ILE A 42 -1.24 -0.79 4.82
CA ILE A 42 -1.60 0.58 4.47
C ILE A 42 -2.02 1.37 5.72
N THR A 43 -2.80 0.76 6.60
CA THR A 43 -3.20 1.40 7.86
C THR A 43 -1.97 1.75 8.71
N GLU A 44 -1.00 0.84 8.81
CA GLU A 44 0.23 1.11 9.54
C GLU A 44 0.94 2.34 8.97
N ILE A 45 1.02 2.42 7.65
CA ILE A 45 1.69 3.52 6.97
C ILE A 45 0.94 4.83 7.21
N GLN A 46 -0.38 4.79 7.15
CA GLN A 46 -1.21 5.97 7.41
C GLN A 46 -1.06 6.43 8.86
N ASP A 47 -0.99 5.49 9.79
CA ASP A 47 -0.81 5.83 11.20
C ASP A 47 0.55 6.47 11.45
N ALA A 48 1.51 6.22 10.59
CA ALA A 48 2.82 6.85 10.69
C ALA A 48 2.86 8.24 10.06
N GLY A 49 1.73 8.72 9.57
CA GLY A 49 1.63 10.09 9.04
C GLY A 49 1.65 10.20 7.53
N VAL A 50 1.71 9.10 6.81
CA VAL A 50 1.74 9.13 5.35
C VAL A 50 0.31 9.15 4.81
N LYS A 51 0.04 10.03 3.88
CA LYS A 51 -1.29 10.15 3.30
C LYS A 51 -1.42 9.26 2.08
N ILE A 52 -2.41 8.39 2.11
CA ILE A 52 -2.63 7.43 1.05
C ILE A 52 -4.09 7.49 0.60
N ALA A 53 -4.28 7.56 -0.71
CA ALA A 53 -5.60 7.51 -1.31
C ALA A 53 -5.92 6.08 -1.70
N LYS A 54 -7.19 5.69 -1.56
CA LYS A 54 -7.66 4.38 -1.96
C LYS A 54 -8.70 4.54 -3.04
N VAL A 55 -8.57 3.76 -4.10
CA VAL A 55 -9.55 3.73 -5.18
C VAL A 55 -9.93 2.28 -5.44
N ARG A 56 -11.21 1.98 -5.36
CA ARG A 56 -11.70 0.66 -5.66
C ARG A 56 -11.99 0.57 -7.16
N ARG A 57 -11.46 -0.46 -7.79
CA ARG A 57 -11.61 -0.64 -9.21
C ARG A 57 -12.04 -2.05 -9.54
N ARG A 58 -12.52 -2.24 -10.75
CA ARG A 58 -12.94 -3.54 -11.24
C ARG A 58 -12.19 -3.82 -12.54
N ASP A 59 -11.61 -4.99 -12.66
CA ASP A 59 -10.90 -5.34 -13.87
C ASP A 59 -11.87 -5.90 -14.93
N HIS A 60 -11.33 -6.26 -16.08
CA HIS A 60 -12.17 -6.73 -17.20
C HIS A 60 -12.86 -8.06 -16.92
N THR A 61 -12.42 -8.80 -15.94
CA THR A 61 -13.07 -10.04 -15.54
C THR A 61 -14.16 -9.82 -14.50
N GLY A 62 -14.33 -8.57 -14.07
CA GLY A 62 -15.31 -8.26 -13.04
C GLY A 62 -14.79 -8.35 -11.62
N GLN A 63 -13.52 -8.69 -11.45
CA GLN A 63 -12.96 -8.86 -10.12
C GLN A 63 -12.57 -7.50 -9.55
N VAL A 64 -12.98 -7.24 -8.33
CA VAL A 64 -12.70 -5.96 -7.67
C VAL A 64 -11.30 -5.97 -7.05
N TYR A 65 -10.58 -4.89 -7.23
CA TYR A 65 -9.30 -4.70 -6.58
C TYR A 65 -9.19 -3.26 -6.07
N VAL A 66 -8.24 -3.02 -5.18
CA VAL A 66 -8.05 -1.70 -4.60
C VAL A 66 -6.66 -1.17 -4.98
N ARG A 67 -6.63 0.05 -5.47
CA ARG A 67 -5.36 0.73 -5.79
C ARG A 67 -5.10 1.78 -4.72
N TYR A 68 -3.92 1.72 -4.13
CA TYR A 68 -3.47 2.68 -3.13
C TYR A 68 -2.42 3.57 -3.77
N SER A 69 -2.50 4.87 -3.53
CA SER A 69 -1.55 5.83 -4.09
C SER A 69 -1.12 6.83 -3.04
N LEU A 70 0.12 7.28 -3.14
CA LEU A 70 0.56 8.36 -2.25
C LEU A 70 -0.12 9.66 -2.69
N THR A 71 -0.55 10.45 -1.72
CA THR A 71 -1.10 11.77 -2.00
C THR A 71 -0.18 12.80 -1.39
N LYS A 72 -0.26 14.00 -1.91
CA LYS A 72 0.55 15.09 -1.37
C LYS A 72 -0.26 16.05 -0.57
#